data_98fa67fb79fb683d60a12fbca0552a3d
#
_entry.id   98fa67fb79fb683d60a12fbca0552a3d
#
_cell.length_a   1.000
_cell.length_b   1.000
_cell.length_c   1.000
_cell.angle_alpha   90.00
_cell.angle_beta   90.00
_cell.angle_gamma   90.00
#
_symmetry.space_group_name_H-M   'P 1'
#
loop_
_entity.id
_entity.type
_entity.pdbx_description
1 polymer ?
#
loop_
_entity_poly.entity_id
_entity_poly.type
_entity_poly.pdbx_seq_one_letter_code
_entity_poly.pdbx_strand_id
1 'polypeptide(L)'
;MTVPVLKLTGTPREIGRQHGEQVPHLIKDNLRFYMNLWQHMGGVSREKILTDVEAFVPFIERFDSDLIEEMRGVAEGAGLEFREIAALNARTELTFSCLPNTLKESSSGGCTSFGLLPEATESGHVIIGQNWDWRAEALQTCVVLQIEQKEKPNIVMHAEAGTIGHRGLNSAGMGVCINYIRSEADVFRPGVPFLIKLRGILNSSRMSAALQMLMTYPGPNSMNMVVGHQGGEIIDVENLPNDLLFVYPRDGILTHANHFESPMLRIRDTGKGTLADTIFRSGRLRRLLEARRGRLNVETIREALSDHFSYPDSICRHPDEACEKADQWQTLASIILDLSEMTLRYTEGPACTGPYRVARLP
;
A
#
# COMPACT_ATOMS: atom_id res chain seq x y z
N MET A 1 8.74 -19.47 -1.58
CA MET A 1 7.64 -19.63 -0.60
C MET A 1 6.39 -19.09 -1.26
N THR A 2 5.25 -19.74 -1.19
CA THR A 2 4.02 -19.29 -1.88
C THR A 2 3.23 -18.35 -0.98
N VAL A 3 2.86 -17.18 -1.48
CA VAL A 3 1.98 -16.22 -0.78
C VAL A 3 0.61 -16.88 -0.55
N PRO A 4 0.15 -17.05 0.71
CA PRO A 4 -1.15 -17.66 0.99
C PRO A 4 -2.30 -16.78 0.51
N VAL A 5 -3.35 -17.42 -0.01
CA VAL A 5 -4.62 -16.78 -0.37
C VAL A 5 -5.65 -17.16 0.67
N LEU A 6 -6.14 -16.20 1.44
CA LEU A 6 -7.08 -16.42 2.54
C LEU A 6 -8.50 -16.06 2.07
N LYS A 7 -9.43 -16.95 2.27
CA LYS A 7 -10.86 -16.70 2.05
C LYS A 7 -11.53 -16.38 3.39
N LEU A 8 -12.13 -15.20 3.46
CA LEU A 8 -12.67 -14.61 4.68
C LEU A 8 -14.11 -14.18 4.44
N THR A 9 -15.04 -14.53 5.32
CA THR A 9 -16.47 -14.20 5.16
C THR A 9 -17.15 -14.02 6.50
N GLY A 10 -18.23 -13.27 6.53
CA GLY A 10 -19.08 -13.10 7.71
C GLY A 10 -19.15 -11.67 8.20
N THR A 11 -19.34 -11.51 9.52
CA THR A 11 -19.25 -10.22 10.21
C THR A 11 -17.80 -9.74 10.29
N PRO A 12 -17.54 -8.44 10.54
CA PRO A 12 -16.17 -7.94 10.68
C PRO A 12 -15.32 -8.75 11.66
N ARG A 13 -15.88 -9.11 12.82
CA ARG A 13 -15.19 -9.94 13.83
C ARG A 13 -14.86 -11.34 13.33
N GLU A 14 -15.77 -11.98 12.60
CA GLU A 14 -15.57 -13.31 12.01
C GLU A 14 -14.52 -13.29 10.91
N ILE A 15 -14.55 -12.27 10.04
CA ILE A 15 -13.54 -12.02 8.99
C ILE A 15 -12.16 -11.92 9.64
N GLY A 16 -12.01 -11.06 10.66
CA GLY A 16 -10.76 -10.91 11.39
C GLY A 16 -10.30 -12.20 12.07
N ARG A 17 -11.19 -12.92 12.74
CA ARG A 17 -10.86 -14.17 13.41
C ARG A 17 -10.35 -15.22 12.42
N GLN A 18 -11.02 -15.40 11.28
CA GLN A 18 -10.57 -16.30 10.21
C GLN A 18 -9.19 -15.91 9.66
N HIS A 19 -8.90 -14.61 9.52
CA HIS A 19 -7.57 -14.11 9.13
C HIS A 19 -6.53 -14.57 10.18
N GLY A 20 -6.81 -14.32 11.45
CA GLY A 20 -5.93 -14.70 12.55
C GLY A 20 -5.67 -16.21 12.64
N GLU A 21 -6.73 -17.03 12.52
CA GLU A 21 -6.67 -18.50 12.62
C GLU A 21 -5.93 -19.16 11.45
N GLN A 22 -6.07 -18.62 10.21
CA GLN A 22 -5.46 -19.23 9.03
C GLN A 22 -3.92 -19.01 8.95
N VAL A 23 -3.42 -17.88 9.45
CA VAL A 23 -1.99 -17.54 9.34
C VAL A 23 -1.41 -16.95 10.63
N PRO A 24 -1.65 -17.53 11.81
CA PRO A 24 -1.21 -16.94 13.08
C PRO A 24 0.31 -16.80 13.18
N HIS A 25 1.05 -17.70 12.56
CA HIS A 25 2.52 -17.63 12.51
C HIS A 25 3.02 -16.44 11.68
N LEU A 26 2.42 -16.19 10.50
CA LEU A 26 2.81 -15.05 9.66
C LEU A 26 2.49 -13.72 10.33
N ILE A 27 1.38 -13.62 11.06
CA ILE A 27 1.02 -12.41 11.82
C ILE A 27 2.05 -12.15 12.93
N LYS A 28 2.43 -13.20 13.66
CA LYS A 28 3.48 -13.12 14.70
C LYS A 28 4.85 -12.76 14.14
N ASP A 29 5.19 -13.29 12.97
CA ASP A 29 6.44 -12.98 12.28
C ASP A 29 6.44 -11.54 11.78
N ASN A 30 5.32 -11.06 11.22
CA ASN A 30 5.15 -9.68 10.81
C ASN A 30 5.26 -8.70 12.00
N LEU A 31 4.60 -9.03 13.10
CA LEU A 31 4.71 -8.24 14.34
C LEU A 31 6.16 -8.19 14.84
N ARG A 32 6.84 -9.34 14.89
CA ARG A 32 8.25 -9.42 15.28
C ARG A 32 9.14 -8.59 14.36
N PHE A 33 8.92 -8.67 13.05
CA PHE A 33 9.64 -7.87 12.06
C PHE A 33 9.50 -6.37 12.35
N TYR A 34 8.28 -5.85 12.53
CA TYR A 34 8.07 -4.42 12.80
C TYR A 34 8.61 -4.00 14.17
N MET A 35 8.44 -4.80 15.21
CA MET A 35 9.02 -4.50 16.54
C MET A 35 10.55 -4.40 16.47
N ASN A 36 11.22 -5.33 15.76
CA ASN A 36 12.66 -5.29 15.54
C ASN A 36 13.08 -4.08 14.70
N LEU A 37 12.31 -3.75 13.64
CA LEU A 37 12.57 -2.60 12.80
C LEU A 37 12.53 -1.29 13.61
N TRP A 38 11.49 -1.07 14.43
CA TRP A 38 11.37 0.13 15.26
C TRP A 38 12.46 0.21 16.34
N GLN A 39 12.83 -0.92 16.92
CA GLN A 39 13.96 -0.99 17.84
C GLN A 39 15.29 -0.65 17.14
N HIS A 40 15.54 -1.22 15.96
CA HIS A 40 16.76 -0.98 15.19
C HIS A 40 16.86 0.47 14.70
N MET A 41 15.78 0.99 14.12
CA MET A 41 15.77 2.34 13.53
C MET A 41 15.72 3.48 14.56
N GLY A 42 15.13 3.28 15.73
CA GLY A 42 14.85 4.38 16.66
C GLY A 42 15.10 4.06 18.13
N GLY A 43 15.54 2.86 18.47
CA GLY A 43 15.66 2.43 19.87
C GLY A 43 14.29 2.42 20.59
N VAL A 44 13.17 2.40 19.84
CA VAL A 44 11.84 2.49 20.41
C VAL A 44 11.43 1.16 21.02
N SER A 45 11.10 1.14 22.30
CA SER A 45 10.70 -0.07 22.98
C SER A 45 9.31 -0.56 22.54
N ARG A 46 9.08 -1.88 22.65
CA ARG A 46 7.76 -2.47 22.40
C ARG A 46 6.65 -1.79 23.21
N GLU A 47 6.90 -1.53 24.52
CA GLU A 47 5.91 -0.88 25.39
C GLU A 47 5.54 0.52 24.90
N LYS A 48 6.52 1.29 24.45
CA LYS A 48 6.29 2.62 23.86
C LYS A 48 5.42 2.55 22.63
N ILE A 49 5.68 1.60 21.72
CA ILE A 49 4.88 1.39 20.50
C ILE A 49 3.43 1.02 20.85
N LEU A 50 3.24 0.10 21.83
CA LEU A 50 1.91 -0.34 22.25
C LEU A 50 1.14 0.76 22.99
N THR A 51 1.83 1.69 23.63
CA THR A 51 1.23 2.90 24.23
C THR A 51 0.86 3.92 23.16
N ASP A 52 1.76 4.19 22.23
CA ASP A 52 1.54 5.19 21.18
C ASP A 52 0.37 4.80 20.25
N VAL A 53 0.21 3.51 19.94
CA VAL A 53 -0.87 3.06 19.06
C VAL A 53 -2.26 3.26 19.67
N GLU A 54 -2.41 3.26 20.98
CA GLU A 54 -3.69 3.50 21.65
C GLU A 54 -4.28 4.87 21.28
N ALA A 55 -3.43 5.86 20.99
CA ALA A 55 -3.87 7.17 20.57
C ALA A 55 -4.60 7.21 19.21
N PHE A 56 -4.39 6.19 18.36
CA PHE A 56 -5.07 6.08 17.06
C PHE A 56 -6.46 5.42 17.16
N VAL A 57 -6.69 4.59 18.16
CA VAL A 57 -7.91 3.77 18.30
C VAL A 57 -9.19 4.60 18.25
N PRO A 58 -9.33 5.74 18.97
CA PRO A 58 -10.55 6.55 18.91
C PRO A 58 -10.84 7.16 17.51
N PHE A 59 -9.79 7.39 16.72
CA PHE A 59 -9.94 7.88 15.34
C PHE A 59 -10.42 6.78 14.41
N ILE A 60 -9.92 5.55 14.57
CA ILE A 60 -10.36 4.39 13.80
C ILE A 60 -11.82 4.07 14.14
N GLU A 61 -12.18 4.07 15.42
CA GLU A 61 -13.55 3.77 15.88
C GLU A 61 -14.56 4.78 15.31
N ARG A 62 -14.21 6.06 15.31
CA ARG A 62 -15.06 7.11 14.72
C ARG A 62 -15.14 7.02 13.20
N PHE A 63 -14.08 6.57 12.55
CA PHE A 63 -14.00 6.39 11.12
C PHE A 63 -14.90 5.23 10.66
N ASP A 64 -14.73 4.05 11.24
CA ASP A 64 -15.51 2.84 10.98
C ASP A 64 -15.31 1.83 12.12
N SER A 65 -16.29 1.68 13.01
CA SER A 65 -16.22 0.77 14.15
C SER A 65 -16.10 -0.71 13.76
N ASP A 66 -16.57 -1.08 12.55
CA ASP A 66 -16.43 -2.44 12.03
C ASP A 66 -14.95 -2.85 11.88
N LEU A 67 -14.08 -1.87 11.57
CA LEU A 67 -12.64 -2.14 11.43
C LEU A 67 -11.97 -2.42 12.78
N ILE A 68 -12.48 -1.84 13.87
CA ILE A 68 -12.07 -2.19 15.23
C ILE A 68 -12.45 -3.65 15.53
N GLU A 69 -13.67 -4.06 15.19
CA GLU A 69 -14.12 -5.42 15.40
C GLU A 69 -13.34 -6.42 14.54
N GLU A 70 -13.02 -6.07 13.30
CA GLU A 70 -12.17 -6.91 12.45
C GLU A 70 -10.76 -7.08 13.06
N MET A 71 -10.11 -5.99 13.51
CA MET A 71 -8.81 -6.07 14.18
C MET A 71 -8.86 -6.89 15.50
N ARG A 72 -9.95 -6.78 16.27
CA ARG A 72 -10.16 -7.62 17.46
C ARG A 72 -10.28 -9.09 17.07
N GLY A 73 -10.98 -9.38 15.98
CA GLY A 73 -11.06 -10.75 15.44
C GLY A 73 -9.69 -11.28 15.04
N VAL A 74 -8.86 -10.48 14.33
CA VAL A 74 -7.48 -10.87 13.99
C VAL A 74 -6.67 -11.20 15.25
N ALA A 75 -6.78 -10.38 16.28
CA ALA A 75 -6.07 -10.57 17.54
C ALA A 75 -6.48 -11.90 18.22
N GLU A 76 -7.78 -12.18 18.30
CA GLU A 76 -8.31 -13.44 18.84
C GLU A 76 -7.79 -14.64 18.06
N GLY A 77 -7.95 -14.65 16.73
CA GLY A 77 -7.55 -15.76 15.88
C GLY A 77 -6.05 -16.05 15.91
N ALA A 78 -5.22 -15.00 16.04
CA ALA A 78 -3.77 -15.13 16.11
C ALA A 78 -3.23 -15.41 17.53
N GLY A 79 -4.07 -15.27 18.57
CA GLY A 79 -3.64 -15.36 19.97
C GLY A 79 -2.68 -14.21 20.33
N LEU A 80 -3.05 -12.98 19.98
CA LEU A 80 -2.32 -11.74 20.20
C LEU A 80 -3.21 -10.71 20.92
N GLU A 81 -2.60 -9.65 21.44
CA GLU A 81 -3.33 -8.52 21.98
C GLU A 81 -3.87 -7.60 20.86
N PHE A 82 -5.02 -6.96 21.11
CA PHE A 82 -5.58 -5.99 20.16
C PHE A 82 -4.59 -4.87 19.81
N ARG A 83 -3.81 -4.38 20.80
CA ARG A 83 -2.81 -3.32 20.58
C ARG A 83 -1.72 -3.74 19.59
N GLU A 84 -1.38 -5.02 19.52
CA GLU A 84 -0.39 -5.55 18.60
C GLU A 84 -0.90 -5.54 17.16
N ILE A 85 -2.17 -5.90 16.96
CA ILE A 85 -2.82 -5.81 15.64
C ILE A 85 -3.07 -4.35 15.25
N ALA A 86 -3.46 -3.49 16.19
CA ALA A 86 -3.58 -2.06 15.95
C ALA A 86 -2.22 -1.45 15.51
N ALA A 87 -1.10 -1.87 16.14
CA ALA A 87 0.24 -1.44 15.75
C ALA A 87 0.60 -1.85 14.32
N LEU A 88 0.24 -3.06 13.88
CA LEU A 88 0.42 -3.47 12.48
C LEU A 88 -0.39 -2.60 11.51
N ASN A 89 -1.60 -2.19 11.90
CA ASN A 89 -2.48 -1.37 11.07
C ASN A 89 -2.17 0.14 11.12
N ALA A 90 -1.39 0.60 12.10
CA ALA A 90 -0.81 1.94 12.17
C ALA A 90 0.71 1.94 11.91
N ARG A 91 1.26 0.86 11.32
CA ARG A 91 2.70 0.66 11.18
C ARG A 91 3.39 1.77 10.37
N THR A 92 2.69 2.35 9.40
CA THR A 92 3.22 3.44 8.57
C THR A 92 3.47 4.68 9.42
N GLU A 93 2.49 5.09 10.21
CA GLU A 93 2.56 6.22 11.12
C GLU A 93 3.62 5.99 12.20
N LEU A 94 3.65 4.79 12.79
CA LEU A 94 4.64 4.41 13.79
C LEU A 94 6.06 4.40 13.21
N THR A 95 6.25 3.89 11.99
CA THR A 95 7.57 3.83 11.35
C THR A 95 8.10 5.23 11.00
N PHE A 96 7.26 6.10 10.45
CA PHE A 96 7.72 7.35 9.87
C PHE A 96 7.50 8.58 10.76
N SER A 97 6.63 8.49 11.76
CA SER A 97 6.31 9.60 12.66
C SER A 97 6.99 9.51 14.02
N CYS A 98 7.16 8.30 14.55
CA CYS A 98 7.77 8.09 15.87
C CYS A 98 9.31 8.14 15.85
N LEU A 99 9.92 8.06 14.66
CA LEU A 99 11.39 8.03 14.55
C LEU A 99 11.99 9.43 14.58
N PRO A 100 13.17 9.61 15.19
CA PRO A 100 13.94 10.84 15.10
C PRO A 100 14.22 11.26 13.67
N ASN A 101 14.29 12.57 13.40
CA ASN A 101 14.53 13.09 12.03
C ASN A 101 15.82 12.57 11.41
N THR A 102 16.86 12.34 12.20
CA THR A 102 18.16 11.77 11.77
C THR A 102 18.05 10.35 11.22
N LEU A 103 17.11 9.55 11.76
CA LEU A 103 16.88 8.17 11.30
C LEU A 103 15.90 8.10 10.12
N LYS A 104 15.12 9.17 9.92
CA LYS A 104 14.27 9.31 8.75
C LYS A 104 15.07 9.45 7.45
N GLU A 105 16.34 9.85 7.53
CA GLU A 105 17.24 10.03 6.38
C GLU A 105 17.86 8.72 5.86
N SER A 106 17.88 7.67 6.68
CA SER A 106 18.46 6.35 6.32
C SER A 106 17.44 5.35 5.76
N SER A 107 16.16 5.71 5.71
CA SER A 107 15.12 4.84 5.18
C SER A 107 15.02 5.00 3.66
N SER A 108 15.81 4.26 2.93
CA SER A 108 15.66 4.11 1.48
C SER A 108 14.58 3.05 1.23
N GLY A 109 13.57 3.35 0.46
CA GLY A 109 12.55 2.40 0.05
C GLY A 109 11.51 3.07 -0.78
N GLY A 110 10.92 2.33 -1.67
CA GLY A 110 10.05 2.99 -2.59
C GLY A 110 9.04 2.09 -3.25
N CYS A 111 8.04 2.70 -3.78
CA CYS A 111 7.08 2.08 -4.66
C CYS A 111 7.10 2.84 -5.99
N THR A 112 6.74 2.17 -7.05
CA THR A 112 6.46 2.83 -8.33
C THR A 112 5.09 2.38 -8.77
N SER A 113 4.14 3.29 -8.87
CA SER A 113 2.76 3.01 -9.26
C SER A 113 2.40 3.61 -10.61
N PHE A 114 1.35 3.08 -11.21
CA PHE A 114 0.79 3.55 -12.46
C PHE A 114 -0.73 3.42 -12.49
N GLY A 115 -1.35 4.17 -13.39
CA GLY A 115 -2.75 4.06 -13.76
C GLY A 115 -2.92 4.24 -15.27
N LEU A 116 -3.77 3.41 -15.87
CA LEU A 116 -4.04 3.37 -17.30
C LEU A 116 -5.54 3.47 -17.54
N LEU A 117 -5.96 4.51 -18.24
CA LEU A 117 -7.32 4.67 -18.73
C LEU A 117 -7.56 3.81 -20.00
N PRO A 118 -8.83 3.58 -20.40
CA PRO A 118 -9.17 2.70 -21.51
C PRO A 118 -8.40 2.98 -22.82
N GLU A 119 -8.16 4.23 -23.13
CA GLU A 119 -7.45 4.65 -24.35
C GLU A 119 -5.95 4.29 -24.38
N ALA A 120 -5.39 3.93 -23.22
CA ALA A 120 -4.00 3.51 -23.13
C ALA A 120 -3.81 2.00 -23.24
N THR A 121 -4.86 1.22 -22.96
CA THR A 121 -4.81 -0.24 -22.90
C THR A 121 -5.33 -0.90 -24.18
N GLU A 122 -4.81 -2.10 -24.51
CA GLU A 122 -5.24 -2.88 -25.66
C GLU A 122 -6.68 -3.40 -25.50
N SER A 123 -7.07 -3.74 -24.28
CA SER A 123 -8.39 -4.26 -23.93
C SER A 123 -9.48 -3.20 -23.76
N GLY A 124 -9.11 -1.91 -23.67
CA GLY A 124 -10.02 -0.85 -23.25
C GLY A 124 -10.38 -0.90 -21.76
N HIS A 125 -9.59 -1.59 -20.95
CA HIS A 125 -9.79 -1.71 -19.51
C HIS A 125 -9.12 -0.59 -18.74
N VAL A 126 -9.66 -0.29 -17.54
CA VAL A 126 -8.98 0.51 -16.53
C VAL A 126 -8.06 -0.39 -15.74
N ILE A 127 -6.77 -0.10 -15.75
CA ILE A 127 -5.75 -0.89 -15.05
C ILE A 127 -4.94 0.05 -14.16
N ILE A 128 -4.79 -0.31 -12.89
CA ILE A 128 -3.83 0.35 -11.99
C ILE A 128 -2.85 -0.67 -11.45
N GLY A 129 -1.69 -0.25 -10.97
CA GLY A 129 -0.74 -1.21 -10.40
C GLY A 129 0.48 -0.55 -9.81
N GLN A 130 1.34 -1.35 -9.23
CA GLN A 130 2.58 -0.89 -8.63
C GLN A 130 3.62 -2.00 -8.46
N ASN A 131 4.89 -1.63 -8.42
CA ASN A 131 5.91 -2.36 -7.69
C ASN A 131 5.92 -1.86 -6.25
N TRP A 132 5.81 -2.79 -5.30
CA TRP A 132 5.92 -2.51 -3.88
C TRP A 132 7.30 -2.89 -3.38
N ASP A 133 8.10 -1.88 -3.06
CA ASP A 133 9.43 -2.08 -2.53
C ASP A 133 9.42 -1.86 -1.02
N TRP A 134 9.99 -2.81 -0.29
CA TRP A 134 10.15 -2.76 1.17
C TRP A 134 11.35 -3.58 1.60
N ARG A 135 11.60 -3.65 2.91
CA ARG A 135 12.65 -4.52 3.47
C ARG A 135 12.47 -5.96 2.99
N ALA A 136 13.52 -6.57 2.47
CA ALA A 136 13.47 -7.90 1.85
C ALA A 136 12.88 -8.99 2.78
N GLU A 137 13.11 -8.86 4.08
CA GLU A 137 12.61 -9.77 5.11
C GLU A 137 11.07 -9.83 5.17
N ALA A 138 10.37 -8.72 4.88
CA ALA A 138 8.92 -8.64 4.91
C ALA A 138 8.24 -9.46 3.80
N LEU A 139 8.97 -9.94 2.78
CA LEU A 139 8.40 -10.81 1.75
C LEU A 139 7.71 -12.05 2.32
N GLN A 140 8.25 -12.59 3.43
CA GLN A 140 7.74 -13.80 4.06
C GLN A 140 6.39 -13.61 4.78
N THR A 141 5.97 -12.36 5.01
CA THR A 141 4.73 -12.03 5.71
C THR A 141 3.60 -11.61 4.78
N CYS A 142 3.81 -11.65 3.46
CA CYS A 142 2.80 -11.30 2.48
C CYS A 142 1.66 -12.32 2.43
N VAL A 143 0.43 -11.81 2.25
CA VAL A 143 -0.80 -12.60 2.06
C VAL A 143 -1.68 -11.95 0.98
N VAL A 144 -2.58 -12.75 0.39
CA VAL A 144 -3.70 -12.23 -0.41
C VAL A 144 -4.98 -12.50 0.35
N LEU A 145 -5.79 -11.47 0.56
CA LEU A 145 -7.06 -11.57 1.26
C LEU A 145 -8.20 -11.48 0.23
N GLN A 146 -9.09 -12.47 0.23
CA GLN A 146 -10.37 -12.49 -0.47
C GLN A 146 -11.45 -12.36 0.59
N ILE A 147 -12.12 -11.20 0.64
CA ILE A 147 -13.07 -10.85 1.71
C ILE A 147 -14.47 -10.74 1.13
N GLU A 148 -15.38 -11.58 1.58
CA GLU A 148 -16.81 -11.51 1.29
C GLU A 148 -17.53 -10.79 2.42
N GLN A 149 -18.19 -9.68 2.08
CA GLN A 149 -18.92 -8.82 3.02
C GLN A 149 -20.41 -8.78 2.69
N LYS A 150 -21.29 -8.65 3.69
CA LYS A 150 -22.75 -8.62 3.48
C LYS A 150 -23.24 -7.25 2.97
N GLU A 151 -22.75 -6.17 3.56
CA GLU A 151 -23.27 -4.80 3.34
C GLU A 151 -22.30 -3.89 2.60
N LYS A 152 -21.07 -4.31 2.45
CA LYS A 152 -19.98 -3.58 1.77
C LYS A 152 -19.51 -4.39 0.56
N PRO A 153 -18.85 -3.76 -0.42
CA PRO A 153 -18.29 -4.49 -1.55
C PRO A 153 -17.32 -5.61 -1.12
N ASN A 154 -17.34 -6.74 -1.81
CA ASN A 154 -16.33 -7.78 -1.65
C ASN A 154 -14.96 -7.24 -2.08
N ILE A 155 -13.90 -7.74 -1.47
CA ILE A 155 -12.54 -7.22 -1.66
C ILE A 155 -11.58 -8.34 -2.03
N VAL A 156 -10.63 -8.05 -2.93
CA VAL A 156 -9.40 -8.81 -3.08
C VAL A 156 -8.22 -7.84 -2.95
N MET A 157 -7.28 -8.14 -2.05
CA MET A 157 -6.11 -7.30 -1.83
C MET A 157 -4.85 -8.11 -1.52
N HIS A 158 -3.70 -7.58 -1.94
CA HIS A 158 -2.39 -8.06 -1.54
C HIS A 158 -1.94 -7.24 -0.33
N ALA A 159 -1.63 -7.92 0.77
CA ALA A 159 -1.41 -7.31 2.08
C ALA A 159 -0.25 -7.97 2.84
N GLU A 160 0.05 -7.47 4.02
CA GLU A 160 0.87 -8.13 5.03
C GLU A 160 -0.04 -8.80 6.06
N ALA A 161 0.35 -9.95 6.55
CA ALA A 161 -0.42 -10.71 7.54
C ALA A 161 -0.72 -9.86 8.80
N GLY A 162 -1.97 -9.82 9.22
CA GLY A 162 -2.46 -9.01 10.34
C GLY A 162 -2.91 -7.59 9.97
N THR A 163 -2.67 -7.13 8.72
CA THR A 163 -3.22 -5.85 8.24
C THR A 163 -4.59 -6.06 7.59
N ILE A 164 -5.53 -5.12 7.79
CA ILE A 164 -6.90 -5.20 7.30
C ILE A 164 -7.18 -4.30 6.10
N GLY A 165 -6.24 -3.48 5.69
CA GLY A 165 -6.34 -2.60 4.54
C GLY A 165 -5.01 -2.46 3.82
N HIS A 166 -5.03 -2.63 2.50
CA HIS A 166 -3.83 -2.50 1.68
C HIS A 166 -4.22 -2.25 0.21
N ARG A 167 -3.28 -2.46 -0.75
CA ARG A 167 -3.56 -2.33 -2.18
C ARG A 167 -4.46 -3.45 -2.68
N GLY A 168 -5.45 -3.11 -3.46
CA GLY A 168 -6.42 -4.09 -3.94
C GLY A 168 -7.55 -3.47 -4.73
N LEU A 169 -8.57 -4.26 -4.99
CA LEU A 169 -9.80 -3.85 -5.67
C LEU A 169 -11.04 -4.45 -4.99
N ASN A 170 -12.20 -3.89 -5.31
CA ASN A 170 -13.46 -4.34 -4.79
C ASN A 170 -14.51 -4.65 -5.89
N SER A 171 -15.61 -5.30 -5.49
CA SER A 171 -16.69 -5.70 -6.40
C SER A 171 -17.53 -4.54 -6.94
N ALA A 172 -17.34 -3.33 -6.47
CA ALA A 172 -17.94 -2.12 -7.05
C ALA A 172 -17.05 -1.51 -8.16
N GLY A 173 -15.91 -2.14 -8.49
CA GLY A 173 -15.00 -1.68 -9.52
C GLY A 173 -14.01 -0.61 -9.07
N MET A 174 -13.90 -0.36 -7.76
CA MET A 174 -12.87 0.52 -7.19
C MET A 174 -11.56 -0.24 -6.98
N GLY A 175 -10.43 0.45 -7.17
CA GLY A 175 -9.12 -0.08 -6.82
C GLY A 175 -8.22 1.00 -6.24
N VAL A 176 -7.20 0.57 -5.50
CA VAL A 176 -6.20 1.48 -4.90
C VAL A 176 -4.81 0.88 -4.91
N CYS A 177 -3.83 1.67 -5.32
CA CYS A 177 -2.40 1.48 -5.15
C CYS A 177 -1.82 2.59 -4.29
N ILE A 178 -0.60 2.42 -3.79
CA ILE A 178 -0.04 3.30 -2.75
C ILE A 178 1.44 3.57 -2.96
N ASN A 179 1.87 4.81 -2.64
CA ASN A 179 3.28 5.14 -2.52
C ASN A 179 3.52 5.92 -1.23
N TYR A 180 4.64 5.65 -0.59
CA TYR A 180 5.11 6.49 0.49
C TYR A 180 5.66 7.79 -0.11
N ILE A 181 5.19 8.93 0.41
CA ILE A 181 5.73 10.27 0.16
C ILE A 181 5.95 10.99 1.49
N ARG A 182 6.70 12.06 1.48
CA ARG A 182 7.08 12.74 2.72
C ARG A 182 7.20 14.24 2.57
N SER A 183 6.65 14.97 3.54
CA SER A 183 6.74 16.43 3.62
C SER A 183 7.33 16.90 4.95
N GLU A 184 7.72 18.14 5.02
CA GLU A 184 8.17 18.78 6.27
C GLU A 184 7.06 18.90 7.33
N ALA A 185 5.78 18.73 6.94
CA ALA A 185 4.64 18.73 7.85
C ALA A 185 4.42 17.40 8.59
N ASP A 186 5.17 16.35 8.20
CA ASP A 186 5.03 15.02 8.80
C ASP A 186 5.64 14.95 10.19
N VAL A 187 4.76 14.91 11.18
CA VAL A 187 5.09 14.74 12.59
C VAL A 187 4.23 13.64 13.19
N PHE A 188 4.66 13.08 14.33
CA PHE A 188 3.79 12.17 15.06
C PHE A 188 2.51 12.88 15.49
N ARG A 189 1.39 12.41 14.97
CA ARG A 189 0.05 12.93 15.26
C ARG A 189 -0.96 11.80 15.15
N PRO A 190 -1.80 11.59 16.18
CA PRO A 190 -2.91 10.66 16.08
C PRO A 190 -3.91 11.09 15.01
N GLY A 191 -4.46 10.11 14.29
CA GLY A 191 -5.44 10.32 13.24
C GLY A 191 -5.92 8.97 12.70
N VAL A 192 -6.65 8.96 11.58
CA VAL A 192 -7.00 7.71 10.91
C VAL A 192 -5.77 7.17 10.19
N PRO A 193 -5.24 5.99 10.58
CA PRO A 193 -4.06 5.40 9.96
C PRO A 193 -4.26 5.17 8.47
N PHE A 194 -3.17 5.22 7.73
CA PHE A 194 -3.17 5.11 6.27
C PHE A 194 -3.78 3.78 5.79
N LEU A 195 -3.40 2.64 6.38
CA LEU A 195 -3.96 1.34 6.00
C LEU A 195 -5.47 1.27 6.25
N ILE A 196 -5.95 1.92 7.29
CA ILE A 196 -7.39 2.04 7.58
C ILE A 196 -8.11 2.85 6.49
N LYS A 197 -7.50 3.94 6.00
CA LYS A 197 -8.04 4.71 4.87
C LYS A 197 -8.12 3.88 3.58
N LEU A 198 -7.10 3.05 3.30
CA LEU A 198 -7.13 2.15 2.14
C LEU A 198 -8.32 1.17 2.24
N ARG A 199 -8.58 0.63 3.43
CA ARG A 199 -9.76 -0.19 3.64
C ARG A 199 -11.04 0.60 3.43
N GLY A 200 -11.09 1.86 3.85
CA GLY A 200 -12.22 2.77 3.58
C GLY A 200 -12.48 2.98 2.09
N ILE A 201 -11.43 3.14 1.27
CA ILE A 201 -11.55 3.20 -0.20
C ILE A 201 -12.12 1.87 -0.74
N LEU A 202 -11.59 0.73 -0.30
CA LEU A 202 -12.04 -0.59 -0.72
C LEU A 202 -13.46 -0.95 -0.20
N ASN A 203 -13.92 -0.32 0.86
CA ASN A 203 -15.30 -0.42 1.34
C ASN A 203 -16.28 0.53 0.60
N SER A 204 -15.75 1.44 -0.22
CA SER A 204 -16.58 2.41 -0.95
C SER A 204 -17.12 1.82 -2.24
N SER A 205 -18.39 2.12 -2.57
CA SER A 205 -19.03 1.70 -3.82
C SER A 205 -18.96 2.76 -4.91
N ARG A 206 -18.46 3.97 -4.62
CA ARG A 206 -18.40 5.10 -5.56
C ARG A 206 -17.14 5.93 -5.31
N MET A 207 -16.51 6.41 -6.37
CA MET A 207 -15.35 7.30 -6.32
C MET A 207 -15.61 8.54 -5.46
N SER A 208 -16.77 9.18 -5.63
CA SER A 208 -17.14 10.37 -4.85
C SER A 208 -17.24 10.09 -3.35
N ALA A 209 -17.69 8.91 -2.94
CA ALA A 209 -17.76 8.52 -1.52
C ALA A 209 -16.36 8.30 -0.96
N ALA A 210 -15.47 7.65 -1.71
CA ALA A 210 -14.08 7.45 -1.32
C ALA A 210 -13.34 8.79 -1.17
N LEU A 211 -13.49 9.71 -2.12
CA LEU A 211 -12.89 11.04 -2.05
C LEU A 211 -13.47 11.88 -0.90
N GLN A 212 -14.80 11.85 -0.69
CA GLN A 212 -15.43 12.54 0.45
C GLN A 212 -14.91 12.03 1.79
N MET A 213 -14.73 10.71 1.92
CA MET A 213 -14.16 10.08 3.10
C MET A 213 -12.71 10.56 3.34
N LEU A 214 -11.87 10.59 2.29
CA LEU A 214 -10.50 11.08 2.41
C LEU A 214 -10.42 12.55 2.83
N MET A 215 -11.32 13.39 2.30
CA MET A 215 -11.42 14.81 2.69
C MET A 215 -11.94 15.01 4.11
N THR A 216 -12.87 14.16 4.56
CA THR A 216 -13.44 14.25 5.90
C THR A 216 -12.47 13.81 6.99
N TYR A 217 -11.61 12.84 6.68
CA TYR A 217 -10.64 12.28 7.60
C TYR A 217 -9.21 12.46 7.06
N PRO A 218 -8.62 13.66 7.18
CA PRO A 218 -7.24 13.87 6.75
C PRO A 218 -6.30 12.95 7.51
N GLY A 219 -5.26 12.44 6.82
CA GLY A 219 -4.28 11.55 7.44
C GLY A 219 -3.31 12.30 8.35
N PRO A 220 -2.73 11.60 9.31
CA PRO A 220 -1.72 12.19 10.18
C PRO A 220 -0.41 12.49 9.44
N ASN A 221 -0.15 11.80 8.32
CA ASN A 221 1.10 11.88 7.55
C ASN A 221 0.85 11.97 6.06
N SER A 222 1.90 12.37 5.34
CA SER A 222 1.91 12.37 3.86
C SER A 222 1.91 10.95 3.32
N MET A 223 1.05 10.69 2.35
CA MET A 223 0.97 9.42 1.62
C MET A 223 0.33 9.65 0.25
N ASN A 224 0.67 8.80 -0.71
CA ASN A 224 0.07 8.83 -2.04
C ASN A 224 -0.84 7.61 -2.27
N MET A 225 -1.97 7.85 -2.95
CA MET A 225 -2.96 6.84 -3.29
C MET A 225 -3.41 7.02 -4.74
N VAL A 226 -3.08 6.05 -5.60
CA VAL A 226 -3.66 5.97 -6.94
C VAL A 226 -5.00 5.26 -6.83
N VAL A 227 -6.10 5.99 -6.97
CA VAL A 227 -7.47 5.47 -6.88
C VAL A 227 -8.06 5.38 -8.26
N GLY A 228 -8.53 4.20 -8.66
CA GLY A 228 -9.16 3.95 -9.95
C GLY A 228 -10.56 3.39 -9.82
N HIS A 229 -11.37 3.56 -10.87
CA HIS A 229 -12.69 2.96 -10.99
C HIS A 229 -12.90 2.41 -12.40
N GLN A 230 -13.52 1.23 -12.52
CA GLN A 230 -13.79 0.54 -13.78
C GLN A 230 -14.56 1.39 -14.82
N GLY A 231 -15.27 2.41 -14.37
CA GLY A 231 -16.02 3.34 -15.24
C GLY A 231 -15.17 4.34 -16.02
N GLY A 232 -13.85 4.23 -16.02
CA GLY A 232 -12.96 5.06 -16.83
C GLY A 232 -12.39 6.28 -16.08
N GLU A 233 -12.19 6.20 -14.77
CA GLU A 233 -11.59 7.31 -14.01
C GLU A 233 -10.45 6.83 -13.11
N ILE A 234 -9.38 7.63 -13.07
CA ILE A 234 -8.25 7.45 -12.17
C ILE A 234 -7.86 8.82 -11.60
N ILE A 235 -7.68 8.87 -10.30
CA ILE A 235 -7.21 10.06 -9.58
C ILE A 235 -6.07 9.63 -8.66
N ASP A 236 -4.97 10.34 -8.73
CA ASP A 236 -3.87 10.21 -7.80
C ASP A 236 -4.03 11.24 -6.68
N VAL A 237 -4.06 10.78 -5.45
CA VAL A 237 -4.33 11.58 -4.26
C VAL A 237 -3.07 11.64 -3.42
N GLU A 238 -2.39 12.76 -3.45
CA GLU A 238 -1.28 13.07 -2.56
C GLU A 238 -1.82 13.68 -1.26
N ASN A 239 -1.93 12.85 -0.22
CA ASN A 239 -2.38 13.28 1.09
C ASN A 239 -1.24 14.00 1.82
N LEU A 240 -1.55 15.15 2.36
CA LEU A 240 -0.77 15.90 3.34
C LEU A 240 -1.49 15.89 4.69
N PRO A 241 -0.80 16.14 5.80
CA PRO A 241 -1.48 16.47 7.03
C PRO A 241 -2.40 17.69 6.83
N ASN A 242 -3.72 17.46 6.89
CA ASN A 242 -4.80 18.44 6.72
C ASN A 242 -5.08 18.95 5.29
N ASP A 243 -4.49 18.36 4.25
CA ASP A 243 -4.77 18.74 2.87
C ASP A 243 -4.66 17.55 1.91
N LEU A 244 -5.27 17.67 0.74
CA LEU A 244 -5.18 16.70 -0.35
C LEU A 244 -4.81 17.43 -1.63
N LEU A 245 -3.79 16.94 -2.33
CA LEU A 245 -3.46 17.36 -3.68
C LEU A 245 -3.86 16.27 -4.67
N PHE A 246 -4.19 16.67 -5.89
CA PHE A 246 -4.65 15.73 -6.91
C PHE A 246 -3.77 15.81 -8.16
N VAL A 247 -3.42 14.65 -8.68
CA VAL A 247 -2.73 14.50 -9.96
C VAL A 247 -3.61 13.63 -10.87
N TYR A 248 -3.72 14.04 -12.13
CA TYR A 248 -4.59 13.39 -13.11
C TYR A 248 -3.78 12.72 -14.21
N PRO A 249 -4.30 11.63 -14.80
CA PRO A 249 -3.68 11.03 -15.98
C PRO A 249 -3.46 12.05 -17.10
N ARG A 250 -2.34 11.91 -17.81
CA ARG A 250 -2.09 12.63 -19.06
C ARG A 250 -2.02 11.62 -20.19
N ASP A 251 -2.77 11.85 -21.25
CA ASP A 251 -2.89 10.92 -22.38
C ASP A 251 -3.26 9.49 -21.97
N GLY A 252 -4.12 9.36 -20.94
CA GLY A 252 -4.59 8.08 -20.41
C GLY A 252 -3.59 7.36 -19.50
N ILE A 253 -2.43 7.98 -19.16
CA ILE A 253 -1.37 7.36 -18.34
C ILE A 253 -1.09 8.26 -17.13
N LEU A 254 -1.06 7.63 -15.96
CA LEU A 254 -0.59 8.21 -14.71
C LEU A 254 0.58 7.37 -14.20
N THR A 255 1.60 8.00 -13.64
CA THR A 255 2.69 7.33 -12.92
C THR A 255 3.03 8.12 -11.67
N HIS A 256 3.45 7.43 -10.62
CA HIS A 256 3.89 8.04 -9.37
C HIS A 256 5.00 7.22 -8.72
N ALA A 257 5.88 7.86 -7.96
CA ALA A 257 6.89 7.18 -7.16
C ALA A 257 6.84 7.67 -5.70
N ASN A 258 7.96 8.13 -5.11
CA ASN A 258 8.00 8.49 -3.69
C ASN A 258 8.35 9.97 -3.48
N HIS A 259 7.83 10.84 -4.32
CA HIS A 259 7.92 12.29 -4.18
C HIS A 259 6.62 12.92 -4.70
N PHE A 260 6.32 14.13 -4.27
CA PHE A 260 5.15 14.83 -4.76
C PHE A 260 5.29 15.22 -6.23
N GLU A 261 4.30 14.88 -7.02
CA GLU A 261 4.17 15.19 -8.45
C GLU A 261 3.26 16.42 -8.68
N SER A 262 2.41 16.77 -7.69
CA SER A 262 1.48 17.88 -7.82
C SER A 262 2.20 19.23 -7.87
N PRO A 263 1.94 20.06 -8.89
CA PRO A 263 2.47 21.43 -8.96
C PRO A 263 1.86 22.36 -7.90
N MET A 264 0.82 21.91 -7.20
CA MET A 264 0.13 22.67 -6.16
C MET A 264 0.80 22.56 -4.78
N LEU A 265 1.82 21.72 -4.64
CA LEU A 265 2.57 21.59 -3.38
C LEU A 265 3.16 22.94 -2.96
N ARG A 266 2.92 23.36 -1.72
CA ARG A 266 3.37 24.65 -1.15
C ARG A 266 4.37 24.50 0.00
N ILE A 267 4.69 23.27 0.37
CA ILE A 267 5.64 22.92 1.45
C ILE A 267 6.78 22.07 0.88
N ARG A 268 7.84 21.91 1.64
CA ARG A 268 9.01 21.14 1.19
C ARG A 268 8.70 19.63 1.18
N ASP A 269 8.94 19.01 0.02
CA ASP A 269 9.05 17.56 -0.10
C ASP A 269 10.38 17.12 0.52
N THR A 270 10.30 16.31 1.59
CA THR A 270 11.48 15.78 2.29
C THR A 270 11.84 14.37 1.86
N GLY A 271 10.99 13.70 1.07
CA GLY A 271 11.23 12.37 0.51
C GLY A 271 12.37 12.36 -0.52
N LYS A 272 12.47 13.38 -1.33
CA LYS A 272 13.51 13.52 -2.38
C LYS A 272 14.95 13.46 -1.85
N GLY A 273 15.17 13.91 -0.62
CA GLY A 273 16.50 13.89 0.00
C GLY A 273 16.95 12.52 0.45
N THR A 274 16.00 11.61 0.68
CA THR A 274 16.26 10.25 1.19
C THR A 274 16.17 9.17 0.11
N LEU A 275 15.45 9.45 -0.98
CA LEU A 275 15.16 8.52 -2.08
C LEU A 275 15.45 9.21 -3.42
N ALA A 276 16.73 9.40 -3.74
CA ALA A 276 17.12 10.10 -4.96
C ALA A 276 16.63 9.39 -6.25
N ASP A 277 16.50 8.08 -6.23
CA ASP A 277 16.00 7.25 -7.31
C ASP A 277 14.53 7.53 -7.65
N THR A 278 13.75 8.05 -6.70
CA THR A 278 12.34 8.42 -6.94
C THR A 278 12.21 9.45 -8.07
N ILE A 279 13.19 10.35 -8.22
CA ILE A 279 13.17 11.43 -9.20
C ILE A 279 13.06 10.91 -10.64
N PHE A 280 13.69 9.78 -10.97
CA PHE A 280 13.63 9.23 -12.32
C PHE A 280 12.61 8.10 -12.50
N ARG A 281 12.24 7.36 -11.42
CA ARG A 281 11.39 6.15 -11.56
C ARG A 281 10.02 6.45 -12.16
N SER A 282 9.31 7.46 -11.66
CA SER A 282 8.00 7.86 -12.21
C SER A 282 8.11 8.26 -13.69
N GLY A 283 9.01 9.21 -14.02
CA GLY A 283 9.19 9.68 -15.40
C GLY A 283 9.71 8.58 -16.35
N ARG A 284 10.52 7.65 -15.84
CA ARG A 284 10.99 6.51 -16.64
C ARG A 284 9.87 5.52 -16.93
N LEU A 285 9.08 5.15 -15.91
CA LEU A 285 7.93 4.28 -16.10
C LEU A 285 6.95 4.90 -17.10
N ARG A 286 6.67 6.19 -16.98
CA ARG A 286 5.83 6.91 -17.95
C ARG A 286 6.33 6.72 -19.38
N ARG A 287 7.60 6.98 -19.67
CA ARG A 287 8.16 6.82 -21.03
C ARG A 287 8.05 5.39 -21.56
N LEU A 288 8.25 4.39 -20.70
CA LEU A 288 8.12 2.97 -21.07
C LEU A 288 6.67 2.62 -21.45
N LEU A 289 5.70 3.13 -20.70
CA LEU A 289 4.28 2.93 -20.97
C LEU A 289 3.80 3.72 -22.21
N GLU A 290 4.21 5.00 -22.32
CA GLU A 290 3.86 5.87 -23.47
C GLU A 290 4.32 5.28 -24.80
N ALA A 291 5.50 4.65 -24.85
CA ALA A 291 6.01 3.99 -26.05
C ALA A 291 5.09 2.87 -26.60
N ARG A 292 4.16 2.39 -25.76
CA ARG A 292 3.21 1.31 -26.12
C ARG A 292 1.75 1.69 -25.89
N ARG A 293 1.46 2.99 -25.75
CA ARG A 293 0.10 3.51 -25.55
C ARG A 293 -0.88 2.94 -26.57
N GLY A 294 -2.07 2.55 -26.12
CA GLY A 294 -3.12 1.90 -26.93
C GLY A 294 -2.87 0.39 -27.20
N ARG A 295 -1.72 -0.14 -26.74
CA ARG A 295 -1.35 -1.56 -26.84
C ARG A 295 -0.84 -2.12 -25.52
N LEU A 296 -1.11 -1.42 -24.42
CA LEU A 296 -0.69 -1.86 -23.09
C LEU A 296 -1.55 -3.04 -22.66
N ASN A 297 -0.90 -4.13 -22.33
CA ASN A 297 -1.48 -5.37 -21.79
C ASN A 297 -0.60 -5.87 -20.64
N VAL A 298 -1.00 -6.95 -19.98
CA VAL A 298 -0.29 -7.48 -18.81
C VAL A 298 1.20 -7.72 -19.06
N GLU A 299 1.56 -8.25 -20.24
CA GLU A 299 2.96 -8.55 -20.55
C GLU A 299 3.79 -7.29 -20.79
N THR A 300 3.26 -6.33 -21.55
CA THR A 300 3.97 -5.06 -21.80
C THR A 300 4.08 -4.20 -20.55
N ILE A 301 3.09 -4.27 -19.65
CA ILE A 301 3.15 -3.63 -18.33
C ILE A 301 4.23 -4.31 -17.47
N ARG A 302 4.27 -5.65 -17.47
CA ARG A 302 5.30 -6.41 -16.76
C ARG A 302 6.70 -6.05 -17.24
N GLU A 303 6.93 -5.93 -18.54
CA GLU A 303 8.21 -5.50 -19.10
C GLU A 303 8.62 -4.12 -18.53
N ALA A 304 7.70 -3.16 -18.50
CA ALA A 304 7.97 -1.84 -17.93
C ALA A 304 8.26 -1.87 -16.42
N LEU A 305 7.54 -2.72 -15.67
CA LEU A 305 7.75 -2.91 -14.23
C LEU A 305 9.02 -3.73 -13.91
N SER A 306 9.58 -4.44 -14.90
CA SER A 306 10.83 -5.20 -14.78
C SER A 306 12.07 -4.39 -15.16
N ASP A 307 11.95 -3.08 -15.36
CA ASP A 307 13.07 -2.21 -15.75
C ASP A 307 14.14 -2.10 -14.65
N HIS A 308 15.40 -2.31 -15.06
CA HIS A 308 16.57 -2.34 -14.17
C HIS A 308 17.52 -1.14 -14.37
N PHE A 309 17.05 -0.05 -14.96
CA PHE A 309 17.88 1.17 -15.03
C PHE A 309 18.26 1.64 -13.63
N SER A 310 19.55 1.88 -13.43
CA SER A 310 20.13 2.25 -12.12
C SER A 310 20.11 1.13 -11.07
N TYR A 311 20.20 -0.15 -11.49
CA TYR A 311 20.30 -1.29 -10.59
C TYR A 311 21.33 -1.06 -9.45
N PRO A 312 21.03 -1.42 -8.18
CA PRO A 312 19.84 -2.11 -7.69
C PRO A 312 18.62 -1.18 -7.45
N ASP A 313 18.81 0.15 -7.47
CA ASP A 313 17.82 1.19 -7.19
C ASP A 313 17.00 1.55 -8.43
N SER A 314 16.24 0.59 -8.92
CA SER A 314 15.48 0.68 -10.17
C SER A 314 13.97 0.59 -9.95
N ILE A 315 13.16 0.63 -11.02
CA ILE A 315 11.71 0.34 -10.97
C ILE A 315 11.49 -1.08 -10.44
N CYS A 316 12.26 -2.05 -10.96
CA CYS A 316 12.34 -3.40 -10.40
C CYS A 316 13.54 -3.44 -9.45
N ARG A 317 13.30 -3.18 -8.18
CA ARG A 317 14.34 -3.07 -7.16
C ARG A 317 14.84 -4.43 -6.71
N HIS A 318 16.15 -4.54 -6.51
CA HIS A 318 16.82 -5.72 -5.98
C HIS A 318 17.62 -5.40 -4.72
N PRO A 319 17.92 -6.40 -3.87
CA PRO A 319 18.76 -6.16 -2.71
C PRO A 319 20.14 -5.64 -3.12
N ASP A 320 20.63 -4.63 -2.43
CA ASP A 320 22.04 -4.22 -2.53
C ASP A 320 22.87 -5.11 -1.61
N GLU A 321 23.72 -5.97 -2.18
CA GLU A 321 24.57 -6.88 -1.44
C GLU A 321 25.64 -6.17 -0.61
N ALA A 322 25.90 -4.89 -0.87
CA ALA A 322 26.80 -4.07 -0.06
C ALA A 322 26.17 -3.61 1.26
N CYS A 323 24.85 -3.69 1.38
CA CYS A 323 24.11 -3.34 2.59
C CYS A 323 23.95 -4.54 3.53
N GLU A 324 23.85 -4.28 4.83
CA GLU A 324 23.47 -5.30 5.82
C GLU A 324 22.08 -5.86 5.48
N LYS A 325 21.82 -7.13 5.81
CA LYS A 325 20.54 -7.79 5.49
C LYS A 325 19.31 -7.03 6.00
N ALA A 326 19.39 -6.47 7.19
CA ALA A 326 18.31 -5.67 7.78
C ALA A 326 18.02 -4.38 7.00
N ASP A 327 19.00 -3.91 6.22
CA ASP A 327 18.90 -2.70 5.41
C ASP A 327 18.69 -2.97 3.92
N GLN A 328 18.59 -4.23 3.52
CA GLN A 328 18.31 -4.58 2.12
C GLN A 328 16.85 -4.34 1.75
N TRP A 329 16.65 -3.69 0.62
CA TRP A 329 15.35 -3.40 0.03
C TRP A 329 15.18 -4.13 -1.29
N GLN A 330 13.96 -4.57 -1.56
CA GLN A 330 13.63 -5.15 -2.86
C GLN A 330 12.15 -4.95 -3.18
N THR A 331 11.79 -5.13 -4.43
CA THR A 331 10.40 -5.30 -4.82
C THR A 331 9.87 -6.58 -4.21
N LEU A 332 8.94 -6.47 -3.24
CA LEU A 332 8.30 -7.62 -2.59
C LEU A 332 7.18 -8.21 -3.44
N ALA A 333 6.51 -7.37 -4.21
CA ALA A 333 5.49 -7.78 -5.16
C ALA A 333 5.35 -6.73 -6.27
N SER A 334 5.19 -7.21 -7.48
CA SER A 334 4.66 -6.42 -8.60
C SER A 334 3.18 -6.73 -8.73
N ILE A 335 2.32 -5.70 -8.76
CA ILE A 335 0.88 -5.85 -8.65
C ILE A 335 0.22 -5.13 -9.83
N ILE A 336 -0.71 -5.82 -10.48
CA ILE A 336 -1.56 -5.28 -11.56
C ILE A 336 -3.01 -5.57 -11.18
N LEU A 337 -3.80 -4.52 -11.05
CA LEU A 337 -5.23 -4.55 -10.76
C LEU A 337 -5.98 -4.19 -12.04
N ASP A 338 -6.58 -5.15 -12.69
CA ASP A 338 -7.52 -4.92 -13.77
C ASP A 338 -8.90 -4.70 -13.17
N LEU A 339 -9.33 -3.44 -13.14
CA LEU A 339 -10.59 -3.05 -12.49
C LEU A 339 -11.79 -3.45 -13.33
N SER A 340 -11.64 -3.57 -14.64
CA SER A 340 -12.70 -3.98 -15.56
C SER A 340 -12.95 -5.49 -15.51
N GLU A 341 -11.89 -6.31 -15.41
CA GLU A 341 -11.99 -7.76 -15.18
C GLU A 341 -12.15 -8.15 -13.71
N MET A 342 -11.97 -7.21 -12.78
CA MET A 342 -11.96 -7.44 -11.32
C MET A 342 -10.92 -8.51 -10.92
N THR A 343 -9.71 -8.42 -11.47
CA THR A 343 -8.62 -9.35 -11.20
C THR A 343 -7.43 -8.64 -10.57
N LEU A 344 -6.85 -9.29 -9.56
CA LEU A 344 -5.58 -8.92 -8.95
C LEU A 344 -4.52 -9.89 -9.43
N ARG A 345 -3.48 -9.37 -10.12
CA ARG A 345 -2.28 -10.13 -10.50
C ARG A 345 -1.11 -9.68 -9.65
N TYR A 346 -0.32 -10.62 -9.15
CA TYR A 346 0.81 -10.33 -8.28
C TYR A 346 1.98 -11.29 -8.50
N THR A 347 3.20 -10.81 -8.26
CA THR A 347 4.40 -11.65 -8.19
C THR A 347 4.77 -11.95 -6.74
N GLU A 348 5.55 -12.99 -6.53
CA GLU A 348 6.18 -13.34 -5.25
C GLU A 348 7.64 -12.89 -5.30
N GLY A 349 7.89 -11.60 -5.15
CA GLY A 349 9.17 -10.94 -5.36
C GLY A 349 9.17 -10.02 -6.57
N PRO A 350 10.36 -9.61 -7.07
CA PRO A 350 10.51 -8.67 -8.18
C PRO A 350 9.79 -9.10 -9.45
N ALA A 351 9.30 -8.15 -10.24
CA ALA A 351 8.55 -8.38 -11.48
C ALA A 351 9.27 -9.27 -12.50
N CYS A 352 10.61 -9.20 -12.51
CA CYS A 352 11.47 -9.97 -13.43
C CYS A 352 11.65 -11.44 -13.04
N THR A 353 11.35 -11.85 -11.79
CA THR A 353 11.77 -13.15 -11.25
C THR A 353 10.74 -14.27 -11.37
N GLY A 354 9.49 -14.00 -11.73
CA GLY A 354 8.48 -15.04 -11.78
C GLY A 354 7.20 -14.66 -12.54
N PRO A 355 6.32 -15.62 -12.76
CA PRO A 355 5.03 -15.36 -13.37
C PRO A 355 4.11 -14.61 -12.39
N TYR A 356 3.19 -13.83 -12.96
CA TYR A 356 2.07 -13.28 -12.16
C TYR A 356 1.09 -14.39 -11.81
N ARG A 357 0.77 -14.48 -10.52
CA ARG A 357 -0.38 -15.24 -10.04
C ARG A 357 -1.62 -14.38 -10.14
N VAL A 358 -2.79 -15.01 -10.20
CA VAL A 358 -4.09 -14.33 -10.33
C VAL A 358 -4.95 -14.67 -9.13
N ALA A 359 -5.44 -13.65 -8.45
CA ALA A 359 -6.52 -13.75 -7.47
C ALA A 359 -7.76 -12.97 -7.98
N ARG A 360 -8.95 -13.46 -7.63
CA ARG A 360 -10.23 -12.85 -8.02
C ARG A 360 -11.03 -12.54 -6.77
N LEU A 361 -12.07 -11.74 -6.93
CA LEU A 361 -13.08 -11.56 -5.89
C LEU A 361 -13.69 -12.91 -5.48
N PRO A 362 -14.10 -13.07 -4.21
CA PRO A 362 -14.82 -14.26 -3.75
C PRO A 362 -16.19 -14.39 -4.39
#